data_135879962ad03e5bd750513844e78006
#
_entry.id   135879962ad03e5bd750513844e78006
#
_cell.length_a   1.000
_cell.length_b   1.000
_cell.length_c   1.000
_cell.angle_alpha   90.00
_cell.angle_beta   90.00
_cell.angle_gamma   90.00
#
_symmetry.space_group_name_H-M   'P 1'
#
loop_
_entity.id
_entity.type
_entity.pdbx_description
1 polymer ?
#
loop_
_entity_poly.entity_id
_entity_poly.type
_entity_poly.pdbx_seq_one_letter_code
_entity_poly.pdbx_strand_id
1 'polypeptide(L)'
;MTLELTIIVPAFNEAHRLGAGMRRFEAAVSAGAIDLDRTELVVIDDGSTDATASTADKLLAALPHHRVLRLPTNRGKGAAVRAGVASARSTYTAYMDADMAIDPLAVPLLLEGLGHNDIAIGSRALASSMVETTYVVRSLMGRLFNELVTTGTGLGLKDTQCGFKAFRTPVARLLFHLVRIDRFAFDVEILARARRLGLTVTEVPVHWKHVEGSTVHPLHDSIAMVTDVYRSRRGLLAGPPVPTLTVVAPDGADPIRSDIVSRTTRVLDRLLDGAPVPLVDVPHGVVALLAMVEPADVSRAHTDLQAALSPLTVTRQALALDGLAHLGPLAGRLDHPATPGTAG
;
A
#
# COMPACT_ATOMS: atom_id res chain seq x y z
N MET A 1 -1.88 16.66 -15.19
CA MET A 1 -0.70 16.35 -14.35
C MET A 1 -0.91 14.98 -13.73
N THR A 2 0.10 14.13 -13.71
CA THR A 2 0.01 12.82 -13.07
C THR A 2 0.33 12.97 -11.59
N LEU A 3 -0.54 12.47 -10.71
CA LEU A 3 -0.31 12.48 -9.27
C LEU A 3 0.88 11.59 -8.92
N GLU A 4 1.75 12.06 -8.03
CA GLU A 4 2.89 11.28 -7.54
C GLU A 4 2.54 10.43 -6.34
N LEU A 5 1.77 10.98 -5.40
CA LEU A 5 1.46 10.36 -4.12
C LEU A 5 -0.04 10.36 -3.85
N THR A 6 -0.58 9.25 -3.39
CA THR A 6 -1.88 9.18 -2.71
C THR A 6 -1.65 8.86 -1.24
N ILE A 7 -2.09 9.74 -0.34
CA ILE A 7 -2.08 9.51 1.11
C ILE A 7 -3.47 9.06 1.54
N ILE A 8 -3.56 7.86 2.10
CA ILE A 8 -4.81 7.25 2.59
C ILE A 8 -4.88 7.44 4.10
N VAL A 9 -5.99 7.97 4.56
CA VAL A 9 -6.28 8.19 5.99
C VAL A 9 -7.52 7.38 6.38
N PRO A 10 -7.37 6.18 6.97
CA PRO A 10 -8.49 5.43 7.49
C PRO A 10 -9.05 6.11 8.74
N ALA A 11 -10.36 6.28 8.82
CA ALA A 11 -11.05 6.95 9.93
C ALA A 11 -12.30 6.16 10.34
N PHE A 12 -12.49 5.99 11.66
CA PHE A 12 -13.70 5.42 12.24
C PHE A 12 -14.01 6.12 13.56
N ASN A 13 -15.10 6.89 13.61
CA ASN A 13 -15.50 7.71 14.75
C ASN A 13 -14.38 8.67 15.21
N GLU A 14 -13.77 9.38 14.24
CA GLU A 14 -12.63 10.26 14.40
C GLU A 14 -13.00 11.75 14.28
N ALA A 15 -14.30 12.12 14.34
CA ALA A 15 -14.76 13.50 14.14
C ALA A 15 -14.01 14.52 15.01
N HIS A 16 -13.66 14.14 16.24
CA HIS A 16 -12.95 15.02 17.18
C HIS A 16 -11.44 15.14 16.90
N ARG A 17 -10.82 14.14 16.26
CA ARG A 17 -9.36 14.06 16.08
C ARG A 17 -8.90 14.48 14.70
N LEU A 18 -9.74 14.28 13.67
CA LEU A 18 -9.43 14.64 12.28
C LEU A 18 -8.94 16.09 12.12
N GLY A 19 -9.58 17.05 12.81
CA GLY A 19 -9.17 18.45 12.75
C GLY A 19 -7.76 18.70 13.28
N ALA A 20 -7.34 17.96 14.31
CA ALA A 20 -5.97 18.07 14.84
C ALA A 20 -4.96 17.42 13.88
N GLY A 21 -5.29 16.27 13.28
CA GLY A 21 -4.49 15.64 12.25
C GLY A 21 -4.31 16.56 11.03
N MET A 22 -5.41 17.14 10.53
CA MET A 22 -5.36 18.03 9.37
C MET A 22 -4.48 19.26 9.59
N ARG A 23 -4.48 19.86 10.78
CA ARG A 23 -3.54 20.97 11.09
C ARG A 23 -2.08 20.54 10.99
N ARG A 24 -1.74 19.30 11.35
CA ARG A 24 -0.36 18.78 11.17
C ARG A 24 -0.04 18.54 9.70
N PHE A 25 -1.02 18.05 8.94
CA PHE A 25 -0.89 17.91 7.48
C PHE A 25 -0.63 19.28 6.82
N GLU A 26 -1.44 20.29 7.14
CA GLU A 26 -1.29 21.66 6.65
C GLU A 26 0.06 22.27 7.03
N ALA A 27 0.57 21.99 8.23
CA ALA A 27 1.90 22.41 8.65
C ALA A 27 3.00 21.78 7.79
N ALA A 28 2.89 20.49 7.45
CA ALA A 28 3.83 19.80 6.58
C ALA A 28 3.77 20.32 5.13
N VAL A 29 2.57 20.66 4.63
CA VAL A 29 2.40 21.35 3.34
C VAL A 29 3.09 22.72 3.37
N SER A 30 2.84 23.52 4.41
CA SER A 30 3.42 24.86 4.57
C SER A 30 4.95 24.81 4.68
N ALA A 31 5.50 23.75 5.23
CA ALA A 31 6.94 23.49 5.31
C ALA A 31 7.55 22.96 4.00
N GLY A 32 6.73 22.71 2.95
CA GLY A 32 7.20 22.18 1.68
C GLY A 32 7.49 20.66 1.68
N ALA A 33 7.09 19.93 2.73
CA ALA A 33 7.27 18.48 2.81
C ALA A 33 6.24 17.70 1.97
N ILE A 34 5.11 18.33 1.68
CA ILE A 34 4.04 17.75 0.86
C ILE A 34 3.66 18.76 -0.23
N ASP A 35 3.77 18.34 -1.49
CA ASP A 35 3.34 19.11 -2.66
C ASP A 35 1.88 18.76 -2.98
N LEU A 36 0.96 19.69 -2.77
CA LEU A 36 -0.47 19.50 -3.00
C LEU A 36 -0.83 19.33 -4.47
N ASP A 37 -0.06 19.88 -5.40
CA ASP A 37 -0.32 19.74 -6.83
C ASP A 37 -0.02 18.32 -7.34
N ARG A 38 0.77 17.57 -6.58
CA ARG A 38 1.20 16.20 -6.90
C ARG A 38 0.69 15.15 -5.91
N THR A 39 0.02 15.59 -4.82
CA THR A 39 -0.46 14.69 -3.76
C THR A 39 -1.97 14.72 -3.65
N GLU A 40 -2.58 13.54 -3.66
CA GLU A 40 -3.99 13.35 -3.33
C GLU A 40 -4.13 12.87 -1.88
N LEU A 41 -5.04 13.47 -1.13
CA LEU A 41 -5.42 13.03 0.22
C LEU A 41 -6.78 12.32 0.16
N VAL A 42 -6.82 11.06 0.57
CA VAL A 42 -8.04 10.23 0.54
C VAL A 42 -8.39 9.79 1.95
N VAL A 43 -9.47 10.33 2.51
CA VAL A 43 -10.02 9.84 3.79
C VAL A 43 -10.99 8.70 3.52
N ILE A 44 -10.79 7.58 4.21
CA ILE A 44 -11.69 6.42 4.15
C ILE A 44 -12.47 6.34 5.46
N ASP A 45 -13.73 6.73 5.41
CA ASP A 45 -14.66 6.56 6.53
C ASP A 45 -15.13 5.10 6.59
N ASP A 46 -14.65 4.36 7.58
CA ASP A 46 -14.98 2.94 7.80
C ASP A 46 -16.34 2.75 8.45
N GLY A 47 -17.38 3.39 7.90
CA GLY A 47 -18.76 3.27 8.37
C GLY A 47 -19.00 3.93 9.71
N SER A 48 -18.45 5.12 9.96
CA SER A 48 -18.63 5.87 11.19
C SER A 48 -20.11 6.17 11.48
N THR A 49 -20.43 6.21 12.76
CA THR A 49 -21.76 6.58 13.29
C THR A 49 -21.82 8.03 13.79
N ASP A 50 -20.67 8.69 13.87
CA ASP A 50 -20.53 10.10 14.23
C ASP A 50 -20.40 11.01 12.98
N ALA A 51 -19.99 12.26 13.19
CA ALA A 51 -19.81 13.24 12.12
C ALA A 51 -18.49 13.10 11.32
N THR A 52 -17.78 11.96 11.39
CA THR A 52 -16.46 11.77 10.78
C THR A 52 -16.46 12.11 9.28
N ALA A 53 -17.37 11.52 8.49
CA ALA A 53 -17.41 11.75 7.04
C ALA A 53 -17.65 13.22 6.71
N SER A 54 -18.67 13.85 7.33
CA SER A 54 -19.00 15.26 7.09
C SER A 54 -17.91 16.22 7.58
N THR A 55 -17.16 15.85 8.59
CA THR A 55 -16.00 16.59 9.09
C THR A 55 -14.85 16.48 8.09
N ALA A 56 -14.59 15.28 7.55
CA ALA A 56 -13.58 15.07 6.51
C ALA A 56 -13.91 15.90 5.26
N ASP A 57 -15.15 15.84 4.75
CA ASP A 57 -15.56 16.64 3.59
C ASP A 57 -15.28 18.13 3.76
N LYS A 58 -15.58 18.69 4.96
CA LYS A 58 -15.34 20.11 5.25
C LYS A 58 -13.85 20.44 5.32
N LEU A 59 -13.06 19.59 5.97
CA LEU A 59 -11.62 19.82 6.16
C LEU A 59 -10.84 19.70 4.85
N LEU A 60 -11.26 18.81 3.96
CA LEU A 60 -10.57 18.57 2.71
C LEU A 60 -11.00 19.51 1.58
N ALA A 61 -12.13 20.20 1.71
CA ALA A 61 -12.74 21.01 0.63
C ALA A 61 -11.79 22.06 0.00
N ALA A 62 -10.79 22.53 0.72
CA ALA A 62 -9.79 23.48 0.23
C ALA A 62 -8.60 22.82 -0.50
N LEU A 63 -8.46 21.50 -0.46
CA LEU A 63 -7.34 20.80 -1.10
C LEU A 63 -7.65 20.57 -2.60
N PRO A 64 -6.66 20.73 -3.50
CA PRO A 64 -6.89 20.57 -4.95
C PRO A 64 -7.22 19.12 -5.33
N HIS A 65 -6.58 18.16 -4.67
CA HIS A 65 -6.77 16.74 -4.94
C HIS A 65 -7.15 16.01 -3.65
N HIS A 66 -8.43 15.73 -3.48
CA HIS A 66 -8.94 15.04 -2.30
C HIS A 66 -10.16 14.19 -2.60
N ARG A 67 -10.40 13.19 -1.80
CA ARG A 67 -11.63 12.38 -1.80
C ARG A 67 -11.98 11.92 -0.39
N VAL A 68 -13.27 11.77 -0.13
CA VAL A 68 -13.80 11.06 1.04
C VAL A 68 -14.58 9.85 0.52
N LEU A 69 -14.13 8.65 0.88
CA LEU A 69 -14.80 7.42 0.52
C LEU A 69 -15.42 6.82 1.78
N ARG A 70 -16.70 6.45 1.72
CA ARG A 70 -17.42 5.89 2.85
C ARG A 70 -17.74 4.41 2.62
N LEU A 71 -17.32 3.57 3.57
CA LEU A 71 -17.72 2.16 3.61
C LEU A 71 -19.10 2.02 4.24
N PRO A 72 -19.93 1.06 3.80
CA PRO A 72 -21.30 0.89 4.34
C PRO A 72 -21.33 0.55 5.83
N THR A 73 -20.32 -0.17 6.31
CA THR A 73 -20.22 -0.66 7.70
C THR A 73 -18.77 -0.70 8.13
N ASN A 74 -18.53 -0.64 9.44
CA ASN A 74 -17.18 -0.82 10.00
C ASN A 74 -16.66 -2.23 9.69
N ARG A 75 -15.54 -2.27 9.02
CA ARG A 75 -14.82 -3.52 8.68
C ARG A 75 -13.44 -3.60 9.31
N GLY A 76 -12.91 -2.48 9.76
CA GLY A 76 -11.60 -2.35 10.39
C GLY A 76 -10.58 -1.62 9.52
N LYS A 77 -9.52 -1.15 10.19
CA LYS A 77 -8.47 -0.31 9.59
C LYS A 77 -7.87 -0.91 8.31
N GLY A 78 -7.58 -2.23 8.30
CA GLY A 78 -7.02 -2.90 7.13
C GLY A 78 -7.96 -2.88 5.93
N ALA A 79 -9.28 -3.06 6.15
CA ALA A 79 -10.26 -2.97 5.09
C ALA A 79 -10.39 -1.54 4.54
N ALA A 80 -10.36 -0.52 5.41
CA ALA A 80 -10.39 0.88 5.01
C ALA A 80 -9.16 1.24 4.15
N VAL A 81 -7.94 0.87 4.61
CA VAL A 81 -6.72 1.10 3.83
C VAL A 81 -6.77 0.37 2.49
N ARG A 82 -7.26 -0.88 2.46
CA ARG A 82 -7.45 -1.66 1.22
C ARG A 82 -8.36 -0.93 0.22
N ALA A 83 -9.47 -0.36 0.68
CA ALA A 83 -10.37 0.42 -0.17
C ALA A 83 -9.67 1.66 -0.75
N GLY A 84 -8.87 2.35 0.06
CA GLY A 84 -8.04 3.47 -0.40
C GLY A 84 -7.02 3.06 -1.46
N VAL A 85 -6.28 1.97 -1.22
CA VAL A 85 -5.31 1.41 -2.18
C VAL A 85 -5.97 1.03 -3.51
N ALA A 86 -7.16 0.42 -3.46
CA ALA A 86 -7.91 0.09 -4.67
C ALA A 86 -8.27 1.33 -5.51
N SER A 87 -8.47 2.47 -4.86
CA SER A 87 -8.82 3.74 -5.50
C SER A 87 -7.63 4.58 -5.96
N ALA A 88 -6.40 4.26 -5.51
CA ALA A 88 -5.19 5.03 -5.81
C ALA A 88 -4.79 4.91 -7.29
N ARG A 89 -4.32 6.04 -7.88
CA ARG A 89 -3.86 6.13 -9.28
C ARG A 89 -2.46 6.76 -9.41
N SER A 90 -1.89 7.20 -8.30
CA SER A 90 -0.57 7.82 -8.23
C SER A 90 0.57 6.80 -8.34
N THR A 91 1.79 7.30 -8.52
CA THR A 91 3.01 6.48 -8.54
C THR A 91 3.26 5.77 -7.21
N TYR A 92 3.04 6.48 -6.12
CA TYR A 92 3.23 5.99 -4.75
C TYR A 92 1.93 6.08 -3.96
N THR A 93 1.73 5.12 -3.08
CA THR A 93 0.59 5.09 -2.16
C THR A 93 1.10 4.98 -0.73
N ALA A 94 0.68 5.89 0.12
CA ALA A 94 0.97 5.84 1.55
C ALA A 94 -0.33 5.77 2.36
N TYR A 95 -0.24 5.28 3.59
CA TYR A 95 -1.30 5.48 4.57
C TYR A 95 -0.74 6.00 5.88
N MET A 96 -1.55 6.77 6.58
CA MET A 96 -1.25 7.31 7.90
C MET A 96 -2.51 7.38 8.76
N ASP A 97 -2.32 7.35 10.08
CA ASP A 97 -3.41 7.40 11.05
C ASP A 97 -4.13 8.75 11.03
N ALA A 98 -5.44 8.77 11.27
CA ALA A 98 -6.28 9.97 11.21
C ALA A 98 -5.86 11.08 12.20
N ASP A 99 -5.25 10.71 13.31
CA ASP A 99 -4.71 11.65 14.30
C ASP A 99 -3.34 12.20 13.94
N MET A 100 -2.72 11.63 12.88
CA MET A 100 -1.36 11.98 12.44
C MET A 100 -0.38 12.06 13.62
N ALA A 101 -0.45 11.10 14.53
CA ALA A 101 0.47 10.97 15.67
C ALA A 101 1.94 10.90 15.21
N ILE A 102 2.18 10.38 14.02
CA ILE A 102 3.45 10.51 13.30
C ILE A 102 3.38 11.79 12.48
N ASP A 103 4.44 12.59 12.60
CA ASP A 103 4.53 13.87 11.91
C ASP A 103 4.58 13.69 10.39
N PRO A 104 3.63 14.28 9.62
CA PRO A 104 3.65 14.23 8.15
C PRO A 104 4.89 14.85 7.50
N LEU A 105 5.68 15.62 8.24
CA LEU A 105 7.01 16.09 7.80
C LEU A 105 7.96 14.93 7.40
N ALA A 106 7.68 13.71 7.83
CA ALA A 106 8.45 12.53 7.44
C ALA A 106 8.04 11.93 6.06
N VAL A 107 7.06 12.49 5.36
CA VAL A 107 6.66 12.01 4.01
C VAL A 107 7.84 11.97 3.03
N PRO A 108 8.70 12.99 2.92
CA PRO A 108 9.86 12.93 2.02
C PRO A 108 10.80 11.77 2.30
N LEU A 109 11.01 11.40 3.58
CA LEU A 109 11.86 10.26 3.95
C LEU A 109 11.28 8.93 3.47
N LEU A 110 9.95 8.76 3.50
CA LEU A 110 9.31 7.58 2.92
C LEU A 110 9.50 7.53 1.41
N LEU A 111 9.32 8.65 0.71
CA LEU A 111 9.49 8.71 -0.75
C LEU A 111 10.94 8.46 -1.15
N GLU A 112 11.92 9.00 -0.41
CA GLU A 112 13.33 8.69 -0.59
C GLU A 112 13.61 7.20 -0.40
N GLY A 113 13.06 6.60 0.66
CA GLY A 113 13.15 5.16 0.92
C GLY A 113 12.61 4.31 -0.25
N LEU A 114 11.55 4.77 -0.91
CA LEU A 114 10.99 4.11 -2.11
C LEU A 114 11.87 4.27 -3.37
N GLY A 115 12.83 5.18 -3.38
CA GLY A 115 13.78 5.32 -4.47
C GLY A 115 14.54 4.02 -4.76
N HIS A 116 14.84 3.23 -3.73
CA HIS A 116 15.62 1.99 -3.82
C HIS A 116 14.89 0.76 -3.28
N ASN A 117 13.67 0.91 -2.76
CA ASN A 117 12.90 -0.17 -2.15
C ASN A 117 11.45 -0.18 -2.67
N ASP A 118 10.78 -1.32 -2.50
CA ASP A 118 9.38 -1.49 -2.87
C ASP A 118 8.43 -0.90 -1.82
N ILE A 119 8.90 -0.88 -0.55
CA ILE A 119 8.14 -0.47 0.63
C ILE A 119 9.05 0.36 1.54
N ALA A 120 8.53 1.49 2.03
CA ALA A 120 9.15 2.28 3.08
C ALA A 120 8.19 2.37 4.28
N ILE A 121 8.68 2.10 5.48
CA ILE A 121 7.87 2.15 6.70
C ILE A 121 8.49 3.09 7.72
N GLY A 122 7.66 3.87 8.38
CA GLY A 122 8.08 4.62 9.56
C GLY A 122 8.44 3.66 10.70
N SER A 123 9.47 3.96 11.44
CA SER A 123 9.89 3.15 12.59
C SER A 123 10.17 4.04 13.81
N ARG A 124 9.42 3.81 14.88
CA ARG A 124 9.62 4.48 16.19
C ARG A 124 10.79 3.90 16.97
N ALA A 125 11.30 2.76 16.52
CA ALA A 125 12.37 2.00 17.21
C ALA A 125 13.77 2.29 16.66
N LEU A 126 13.92 3.16 15.67
CA LEU A 126 15.23 3.61 15.19
C LEU A 126 15.84 4.60 16.17
N ALA A 127 17.18 4.60 16.29
CA ALA A 127 17.90 5.49 17.20
C ALA A 127 17.71 6.97 16.88
N SER A 128 17.45 7.31 15.61
CA SER A 128 17.18 8.66 15.12
C SER A 128 15.69 9.05 15.19
N SER A 129 14.82 8.17 15.65
CA SER A 129 13.41 8.49 15.84
C SER A 129 13.18 9.22 17.16
N MET A 130 12.25 10.18 17.12
CA MET A 130 11.83 10.92 18.31
C MET A 130 10.46 10.41 18.75
N VAL A 131 10.36 9.94 20.01
CA VAL A 131 9.12 9.39 20.56
C VAL A 131 8.74 10.14 21.82
N GLU A 132 7.76 11.03 21.71
CA GLU A 132 7.20 11.76 22.82
C GLU A 132 6.07 10.95 23.48
N THR A 133 6.38 10.19 24.53
CA THR A 133 5.39 9.40 25.28
C THR A 133 5.55 9.59 26.78
N THR A 134 4.42 9.66 27.48
CA THR A 134 4.35 9.70 28.93
C THR A 134 4.18 8.30 29.55
N TYR A 135 4.01 7.23 28.73
CA TYR A 135 3.66 5.90 29.21
C TYR A 135 4.74 4.86 28.90
N VAL A 136 5.65 4.60 29.84
CA VAL A 136 6.74 3.60 29.73
C VAL A 136 6.20 2.18 29.49
N VAL A 137 5.08 1.81 30.15
CA VAL A 137 4.45 0.48 30.03
C VAL A 137 3.99 0.20 28.60
N ARG A 138 3.41 1.19 27.91
CA ARG A 138 2.95 1.05 26.52
C ARG A 138 4.12 0.81 25.56
N SER A 139 5.25 1.47 25.81
CA SER A 139 6.47 1.29 25.02
C SER A 139 7.05 -0.13 25.20
N LEU A 140 7.06 -0.64 26.41
CA LEU A 140 7.57 -2.00 26.72
C LEU A 140 6.70 -3.09 26.09
N MET A 141 5.36 -2.97 26.20
CA MET A 141 4.43 -3.90 25.57
C MET A 141 4.54 -3.88 24.03
N GLY A 142 4.72 -2.71 23.42
CA GLY A 142 4.92 -2.60 21.98
C GLY A 142 6.22 -3.30 21.52
N ARG A 143 7.31 -3.16 22.28
CA ARG A 143 8.57 -3.87 21.99
C ARG A 143 8.43 -5.39 22.11
N LEU A 144 7.81 -5.88 23.19
CA LEU A 144 7.59 -7.30 23.41
C LEU A 144 6.70 -7.89 22.30
N PHE A 145 5.65 -7.18 21.91
CA PHE A 145 4.79 -7.59 20.82
C PHE A 145 5.56 -7.64 19.49
N ASN A 146 6.35 -6.61 19.18
CA ASN A 146 7.15 -6.59 17.94
C ASN A 146 8.18 -7.75 17.94
N GLU A 147 8.79 -8.07 19.07
CA GLU A 147 9.73 -9.19 19.21
C GLU A 147 9.04 -10.55 18.96
N LEU A 148 7.83 -10.74 19.50
CA LEU A 148 7.01 -11.94 19.24
C LEU A 148 6.65 -12.06 17.76
N VAL A 149 6.26 -10.96 17.13
CA VAL A 149 5.92 -10.90 15.72
C VAL A 149 7.16 -11.18 14.86
N THR A 150 8.27 -10.51 15.10
CA THR A 150 9.50 -10.67 14.32
C THR A 150 10.10 -12.06 14.44
N THR A 151 10.09 -12.66 15.66
CA THR A 151 10.52 -14.03 15.89
C THR A 151 9.59 -15.03 15.17
N GLY A 152 8.28 -14.79 15.23
CA GLY A 152 7.28 -15.66 14.60
C GLY A 152 7.24 -15.58 13.07
N THR A 153 7.54 -14.42 12.48
CA THR A 153 7.48 -14.14 11.04
C THR A 153 8.87 -14.06 10.40
N GLY A 154 9.91 -13.92 11.17
CA GLY A 154 11.30 -13.74 10.71
C GLY A 154 11.53 -12.39 10.00
N LEU A 155 10.71 -11.37 10.22
CA LEU A 155 10.73 -10.11 9.44
C LEU A 155 12.00 -9.28 9.61
N GLY A 156 12.68 -9.36 10.75
CA GLY A 156 13.90 -8.58 11.03
C GLY A 156 13.71 -7.06 11.11
N LEU A 157 12.45 -6.58 11.14
CA LEU A 157 12.08 -5.17 11.21
C LEU A 157 11.92 -4.73 12.68
N LYS A 158 12.30 -3.49 12.97
CA LYS A 158 12.25 -2.95 14.33
C LYS A 158 10.85 -2.46 14.74
N ASP A 159 10.03 -1.98 13.77
CA ASP A 159 8.67 -1.51 14.04
C ASP A 159 7.69 -1.95 12.93
N THR A 160 7.09 -3.11 13.09
CA THR A 160 6.14 -3.65 12.11
C THR A 160 4.76 -2.99 12.14
N GLN A 161 4.42 -2.28 13.23
CA GLN A 161 3.08 -1.74 13.48
C GLN A 161 2.98 -0.22 13.39
N CYS A 162 4.01 0.45 12.91
CA CYS A 162 3.93 1.88 12.64
C CYS A 162 2.83 2.17 11.62
N GLY A 163 1.85 2.99 11.99
CA GLY A 163 0.71 3.35 11.14
C GLY A 163 1.07 4.34 10.01
N PHE A 164 2.32 4.34 9.57
CA PHE A 164 2.84 5.22 8.52
C PHE A 164 3.73 4.41 7.58
N LYS A 165 3.18 4.03 6.43
CA LYS A 165 3.86 3.20 5.44
C LYS A 165 3.56 3.70 4.04
N ALA A 166 4.56 3.61 3.18
CA ALA A 166 4.46 3.95 1.76
C ALA A 166 4.94 2.79 0.88
N PHE A 167 4.39 2.72 -0.31
CA PHE A 167 4.57 1.65 -1.28
C PHE A 167 4.66 2.24 -2.69
N ARG A 168 5.36 1.55 -3.57
CA ARG A 168 5.05 1.68 -4.98
C ARG A 168 3.60 1.22 -5.20
N THR A 169 2.77 1.99 -5.89
CA THR A 169 1.33 1.68 -5.98
C THR A 169 1.03 0.29 -6.56
N PRO A 170 1.73 -0.23 -7.58
CA PRO A 170 1.54 -1.61 -8.02
C PRO A 170 1.81 -2.64 -6.92
N VAL A 171 2.85 -2.40 -6.10
CA VAL A 171 3.17 -3.26 -4.94
C VAL A 171 2.07 -3.20 -3.89
N ALA A 172 1.57 -1.99 -3.57
CA ALA A 172 0.44 -1.83 -2.66
C ALA A 172 -0.78 -2.64 -3.14
N ARG A 173 -1.17 -2.50 -4.41
CA ARG A 173 -2.31 -3.21 -4.99
C ARG A 173 -2.15 -4.72 -4.90
N LEU A 174 -0.96 -5.26 -5.21
CA LEU A 174 -0.66 -6.68 -5.09
C LEU A 174 -0.79 -7.15 -3.64
N LEU A 175 -0.14 -6.47 -2.71
CA LEU A 175 -0.13 -6.87 -1.30
C LEU A 175 -1.52 -6.78 -0.67
N PHE A 176 -2.24 -5.67 -0.87
CA PHE A 176 -3.59 -5.49 -0.32
C PHE A 176 -4.64 -6.38 -0.97
N HIS A 177 -4.43 -6.86 -2.21
CA HIS A 177 -5.24 -7.95 -2.79
C HIS A 177 -5.04 -9.26 -2.02
N LEU A 178 -3.83 -9.56 -1.61
CA LEU A 178 -3.49 -10.79 -0.90
C LEU A 178 -3.86 -10.77 0.58
N VAL A 179 -3.89 -9.60 1.22
CA VAL A 179 -4.18 -9.45 2.66
C VAL A 179 -5.60 -9.82 3.00
N ARG A 180 -5.78 -10.60 4.08
CA ARG A 180 -7.09 -11.08 4.57
C ARG A 180 -7.53 -10.46 5.88
N ILE A 181 -6.58 -9.96 6.68
CA ILE A 181 -6.88 -9.34 7.96
C ILE A 181 -7.42 -7.93 7.71
N ASP A 182 -8.66 -7.71 8.14
CA ASP A 182 -9.33 -6.41 7.99
C ASP A 182 -9.07 -5.45 9.16
N ARG A 183 -8.58 -5.96 10.31
CA ARG A 183 -8.29 -5.20 11.53
C ARG A 183 -6.82 -4.80 11.63
N PHE A 184 -6.36 -4.43 12.83
CA PHE A 184 -5.01 -3.86 13.07
C PHE A 184 -3.84 -4.78 12.68
N ALA A 185 -3.99 -6.11 12.76
CA ALA A 185 -2.91 -7.04 12.43
C ALA A 185 -2.57 -7.11 10.92
N PHE A 186 -3.31 -6.42 10.05
CA PHE A 186 -3.01 -6.33 8.62
C PHE A 186 -1.59 -5.78 8.35
N ASP A 187 -1.10 -4.88 9.21
CA ASP A 187 0.24 -4.31 9.14
C ASP A 187 1.34 -5.38 9.16
N VAL A 188 1.16 -6.40 10.00
CA VAL A 188 2.08 -7.54 10.09
C VAL A 188 1.92 -8.46 8.89
N GLU A 189 0.69 -8.74 8.50
CA GLU A 189 0.39 -9.63 7.37
C GLU A 189 0.99 -9.09 6.06
N ILE A 190 0.85 -7.79 5.80
CA ILE A 190 1.44 -7.14 4.62
C ILE A 190 2.95 -7.35 4.54
N LEU A 191 3.67 -7.11 5.64
CA LEU A 191 5.12 -7.24 5.67
C LEU A 191 5.57 -8.70 5.54
N ALA A 192 4.83 -9.63 6.14
CA ALA A 192 5.10 -11.06 5.99
C ALA A 192 4.90 -11.54 4.53
N ARG A 193 3.88 -11.04 3.84
CA ARG A 193 3.66 -11.32 2.41
C ARG A 193 4.71 -10.68 1.53
N ALA A 194 5.08 -9.42 1.81
CA ALA A 194 6.14 -8.71 1.12
C ALA A 194 7.45 -9.51 1.16
N ARG A 195 7.85 -9.97 2.34
CA ARG A 195 9.03 -10.83 2.50
C ARG A 195 8.93 -12.13 1.68
N ARG A 196 7.78 -12.79 1.71
CA ARG A 196 7.57 -14.05 0.96
C ARG A 196 7.69 -13.85 -0.55
N LEU A 197 7.29 -12.69 -1.04
CA LEU A 197 7.41 -12.29 -2.44
C LEU A 197 8.80 -11.74 -2.79
N GLY A 198 9.73 -11.68 -1.82
CA GLY A 198 11.07 -11.13 -2.01
C GLY A 198 11.09 -9.62 -2.26
N LEU A 199 10.06 -8.90 -1.80
CA LEU A 199 10.00 -7.43 -1.90
C LEU A 199 10.92 -6.79 -0.87
N THR A 200 11.53 -5.67 -1.24
CA THR A 200 12.44 -4.92 -0.38
C THR A 200 11.69 -3.95 0.52
N VAL A 201 12.08 -3.90 1.80
CA VAL A 201 11.49 -3.02 2.81
C VAL A 201 12.59 -2.23 3.50
N THR A 202 12.40 -0.92 3.61
CA THR A 202 13.27 -0.04 4.42
C THR A 202 12.50 0.60 5.56
N GLU A 203 13.20 0.85 6.68
CA GLU A 203 12.67 1.60 7.82
C GLU A 203 13.25 3.03 7.83
N VAL A 204 12.38 4.02 7.98
CA VAL A 204 12.77 5.43 8.10
C VAL A 204 12.45 5.98 9.49
N PRO A 205 13.26 6.88 10.03
CA PRO A 205 13.01 7.46 11.34
C PRO A 205 11.79 8.38 11.29
N VAL A 206 11.04 8.39 12.37
CA VAL A 206 9.85 9.23 12.50
C VAL A 206 9.82 9.99 13.81
N HIS A 207 9.17 11.14 13.81
CA HIS A 207 8.76 11.83 15.02
C HIS A 207 7.32 11.42 15.36
N TRP A 208 7.15 10.74 16.49
CA TRP A 208 5.86 10.28 16.99
C TRP A 208 5.49 11.04 18.27
N LYS A 209 4.31 11.63 18.29
CA LYS A 209 3.77 12.36 19.43
C LYS A 209 2.47 11.75 19.88
N HIS A 210 2.35 11.48 21.18
CA HIS A 210 1.09 10.97 21.73
C HIS A 210 -0.05 11.96 21.50
N VAL A 211 -1.18 11.44 20.99
CA VAL A 211 -2.44 12.19 20.85
C VAL A 211 -3.46 11.56 21.80
N GLU A 212 -4.06 12.37 22.63
CA GLU A 212 -5.10 11.93 23.56
C GLU A 212 -6.37 11.46 22.82
N GLY A 213 -7.18 10.61 23.48
CA GLY A 213 -8.43 10.12 22.92
C GLY A 213 -8.29 8.90 21.99
N SER A 214 -7.18 8.16 22.06
CA SER A 214 -7.02 6.90 21.32
C SER A 214 -8.11 5.89 21.72
N THR A 215 -8.87 5.38 20.74
CA THR A 215 -9.88 4.33 20.91
C THR A 215 -9.27 2.92 21.00
N VAL A 216 -7.96 2.79 20.80
CA VAL A 216 -7.23 1.50 20.85
C VAL A 216 -7.03 1.08 22.31
N HIS A 217 -7.57 -0.08 22.68
CA HIS A 217 -7.36 -0.71 23.98
C HIS A 217 -6.10 -1.58 23.97
N PRO A 218 -4.97 -1.15 24.60
CA PRO A 218 -3.65 -1.77 24.40
C PRO A 218 -3.62 -3.28 24.67
N LEU A 219 -4.27 -3.75 25.72
CA LEU A 219 -4.28 -5.17 26.10
C LEU A 219 -5.18 -6.02 25.22
N HIS A 220 -6.42 -5.58 25.03
CA HIS A 220 -7.42 -6.33 24.28
C HIS A 220 -7.05 -6.43 22.80
N ASP A 221 -6.62 -5.31 22.20
CA ASP A 221 -6.26 -5.27 20.79
C ASP A 221 -4.95 -6.02 20.51
N SER A 222 -3.98 -6.00 21.46
CA SER A 222 -2.75 -6.80 21.32
C SER A 222 -3.02 -8.31 21.33
N ILE A 223 -3.91 -8.80 22.19
CA ILE A 223 -4.31 -10.22 22.24
C ILE A 223 -5.04 -10.60 20.95
N ALA A 224 -5.97 -9.76 20.50
CA ALA A 224 -6.68 -9.96 19.24
C ALA A 224 -5.70 -10.02 18.06
N MET A 225 -4.71 -9.12 18.02
CA MET A 225 -3.69 -9.08 16.97
C MET A 225 -2.81 -10.34 16.97
N VAL A 226 -2.32 -10.80 18.15
CA VAL A 226 -1.57 -12.07 18.25
C VAL A 226 -2.41 -13.23 17.74
N THR A 227 -3.68 -13.27 18.13
CA THR A 227 -4.61 -14.31 17.70
C THR A 227 -4.85 -14.28 16.19
N ASP A 228 -5.01 -13.09 15.61
CA ASP A 228 -5.19 -12.91 14.17
C ASP A 228 -3.93 -13.30 13.40
N VAL A 229 -2.75 -12.90 13.86
CA VAL A 229 -1.46 -13.33 13.27
C VAL A 229 -1.29 -14.85 13.35
N TYR A 230 -1.61 -15.46 14.51
CA TYR A 230 -1.48 -16.90 14.69
C TYR A 230 -2.49 -17.70 13.85
N ARG A 231 -3.75 -17.26 13.80
CA ARG A 231 -4.79 -17.85 12.95
C ARG A 231 -4.47 -17.67 11.47
N SER A 232 -3.93 -16.52 11.09
CA SER A 232 -3.51 -16.25 9.72
C SER A 232 -2.21 -16.97 9.35
N ARG A 233 -1.44 -17.50 10.33
CA ARG A 233 -0.21 -18.25 10.05
C ARG A 233 -0.44 -19.45 9.13
N ARG A 234 -1.58 -20.14 9.25
CA ARG A 234 -2.06 -21.14 8.28
C ARG A 234 -2.63 -20.47 7.01
N GLY A 235 -3.18 -19.29 7.09
CA GLY A 235 -3.74 -18.49 6.00
C GLY A 235 -2.77 -17.53 5.33
N LEU A 236 -1.60 -17.23 5.93
CA LEU A 236 -0.51 -16.46 5.26
C LEU A 236 0.00 -17.16 3.99
N LEU A 237 -0.28 -18.46 3.87
CA LEU A 237 0.07 -19.26 2.70
C LEU A 237 -1.03 -19.24 1.62
N ALA A 238 -2.25 -18.83 1.94
CA ALA A 238 -3.42 -18.92 1.06
C ALA A 238 -4.11 -17.54 0.94
N GLY A 239 -3.52 -16.63 0.18
CA GLY A 239 -4.21 -15.42 -0.30
C GLY A 239 -5.22 -15.76 -1.40
N PRO A 240 -6.13 -14.83 -1.78
CA PRO A 240 -6.91 -14.99 -2.99
C PRO A 240 -5.95 -15.08 -4.20
N PRO A 241 -6.29 -15.89 -5.21
CA PRO A 241 -5.46 -15.98 -6.41
C PRO A 241 -5.44 -14.62 -7.13
N VAL A 242 -4.26 -14.23 -7.62
CA VAL A 242 -4.09 -13.01 -8.42
C VAL A 242 -4.34 -13.36 -9.89
N PRO A 243 -5.32 -12.73 -10.55
CA PRO A 243 -5.47 -12.88 -12.00
C PRO A 243 -4.22 -12.37 -12.71
N THR A 244 -3.70 -13.13 -13.64
CA THR A 244 -2.51 -12.78 -14.41
C THR A 244 -2.76 -12.89 -15.90
N LEU A 245 -2.13 -12.02 -16.69
CA LEU A 245 -2.02 -12.15 -18.13
C LEU A 245 -0.54 -12.30 -18.48
N THR A 246 -0.19 -13.42 -19.06
CA THR A 246 1.17 -13.69 -19.54
C THR A 246 1.22 -13.40 -21.04
N VAL A 247 2.10 -12.49 -21.43
CA VAL A 247 2.38 -12.15 -22.83
C VAL A 247 3.73 -12.77 -23.20
N VAL A 248 3.74 -13.67 -24.18
CA VAL A 248 4.95 -14.39 -24.59
C VAL A 248 5.17 -14.23 -26.08
N ALA A 249 6.44 -14.08 -26.48
CA ALA A 249 6.84 -14.09 -27.87
C ALA A 249 6.73 -15.52 -28.45
N PRO A 250 6.43 -15.67 -29.76
CA PRO A 250 6.54 -16.95 -30.44
C PRO A 250 7.96 -17.51 -30.36
N ASP A 251 8.07 -18.84 -30.37
CA ASP A 251 9.36 -19.51 -30.38
C ASP A 251 10.23 -19.02 -31.55
N GLY A 252 11.50 -18.68 -31.25
CA GLY A 252 12.45 -18.16 -32.24
C GLY A 252 12.35 -16.65 -32.53
N ALA A 253 11.41 -15.91 -31.95
CA ALA A 253 11.41 -14.47 -31.99
C ALA A 253 12.24 -13.91 -30.81
N ASP A 254 13.09 -12.94 -31.10
CA ASP A 254 13.80 -12.14 -30.08
C ASP A 254 13.22 -10.71 -30.08
N PRO A 255 11.99 -10.51 -29.55
CA PRO A 255 11.40 -9.19 -29.53
C PRO A 255 12.17 -8.33 -28.53
N ILE A 256 12.35 -7.08 -28.88
CA ILE A 256 12.92 -6.10 -27.97
C ILE A 256 12.00 -6.04 -26.75
N ARG A 257 12.48 -6.51 -25.62
CA ARG A 257 11.74 -6.63 -24.34
C ARG A 257 11.03 -5.33 -23.95
N SER A 258 11.68 -4.18 -24.14
CA SER A 258 11.11 -2.86 -23.88
C SER A 258 9.87 -2.57 -24.74
N ASP A 259 9.76 -3.13 -25.93
CA ASP A 259 8.59 -2.96 -26.79
C ASP A 259 7.39 -3.75 -26.26
N ILE A 260 7.58 -4.99 -25.80
CA ILE A 260 6.51 -5.80 -25.18
C ILE A 260 5.96 -5.12 -23.94
N VAL A 261 6.85 -4.68 -23.03
CA VAL A 261 6.47 -3.96 -21.81
C VAL A 261 5.69 -2.69 -22.16
N SER A 262 6.25 -1.83 -23.05
CA SER A 262 5.63 -0.56 -23.42
C SER A 262 4.25 -0.74 -24.10
N ARG A 263 4.11 -1.75 -24.95
CA ARG A 263 2.83 -2.04 -25.63
C ARG A 263 1.81 -2.60 -24.65
N THR A 264 2.21 -3.54 -23.78
CA THR A 264 1.36 -4.12 -22.75
C THR A 264 0.87 -3.04 -21.78
N THR A 265 1.77 -2.19 -21.29
CA THR A 265 1.42 -1.05 -20.41
C THR A 265 0.41 -0.12 -21.07
N ARG A 266 0.65 0.32 -22.29
CA ARG A 266 -0.29 1.24 -23.00
C ARG A 266 -1.69 0.66 -23.18
N VAL A 267 -1.80 -0.64 -23.41
CA VAL A 267 -3.10 -1.30 -23.55
C VAL A 267 -3.79 -1.38 -22.19
N LEU A 268 -3.06 -1.81 -21.15
CA LEU A 268 -3.61 -1.92 -19.79
C LEU A 268 -4.01 -0.57 -19.21
N ASP A 269 -3.19 0.46 -19.36
CA ASP A 269 -3.52 1.83 -18.91
C ASP A 269 -4.84 2.34 -19.50
N ARG A 270 -5.06 2.10 -20.80
CA ARG A 270 -6.30 2.50 -21.48
C ARG A 270 -7.50 1.72 -20.97
N LEU A 271 -7.35 0.41 -20.75
CA LEU A 271 -8.44 -0.48 -20.37
C LEU A 271 -8.83 -0.37 -18.90
N LEU A 272 -7.87 -0.03 -18.04
CA LEU A 272 -8.01 0.00 -16.59
C LEU A 272 -8.00 1.43 -16.03
N ASP A 273 -8.26 2.41 -16.89
CA ASP A 273 -8.38 3.84 -16.55
C ASP A 273 -7.16 4.33 -15.74
N GLY A 274 -5.97 4.01 -16.23
CA GLY A 274 -4.69 4.34 -15.57
C GLY A 274 -4.44 3.64 -14.25
N ALA A 275 -5.17 2.56 -13.92
CA ALA A 275 -4.90 1.78 -12.73
C ALA A 275 -3.54 1.08 -12.84
N PRO A 276 -2.59 1.33 -11.93
CA PRO A 276 -1.25 0.76 -12.00
C PRO A 276 -1.28 -0.77 -11.92
N VAL A 277 -0.68 -1.42 -12.90
CA VAL A 277 -0.59 -2.89 -12.97
C VAL A 277 0.88 -3.30 -12.87
N PRO A 278 1.25 -4.14 -11.87
CA PRO A 278 2.58 -4.69 -11.81
C PRO A 278 2.87 -5.58 -13.02
N LEU A 279 4.02 -5.35 -13.68
CA LEU A 279 4.54 -6.21 -14.73
C LEU A 279 5.76 -6.96 -14.20
N VAL A 280 5.81 -8.26 -14.40
CA VAL A 280 6.91 -9.13 -13.99
C VAL A 280 7.54 -9.73 -15.23
N ASP A 281 8.84 -9.56 -15.37
CA ASP A 281 9.58 -10.16 -16.45
C ASP A 281 9.71 -11.67 -16.30
N VAL A 282 9.46 -12.37 -17.38
CA VAL A 282 9.69 -13.81 -17.50
C VAL A 282 10.51 -14.08 -18.78
N PRO A 283 11.12 -15.28 -18.88
CA PRO A 283 11.79 -15.63 -20.14
C PRO A 283 10.85 -15.47 -21.34
N HIS A 284 11.31 -14.74 -22.34
CA HIS A 284 10.60 -14.45 -23.60
C HIS A 284 9.29 -13.68 -23.48
N GLY A 285 9.02 -12.97 -22.34
CA GLY A 285 7.77 -12.24 -22.18
C GLY A 285 7.64 -11.44 -20.89
N VAL A 286 6.39 -11.11 -20.58
CA VAL A 286 6.01 -10.39 -19.37
C VAL A 286 4.72 -10.95 -18.76
N VAL A 287 4.62 -10.95 -17.43
CA VAL A 287 3.40 -11.31 -16.69
C VAL A 287 2.81 -10.04 -16.07
N ALA A 288 1.59 -9.70 -16.45
CA ALA A 288 0.83 -8.64 -15.81
C ALA A 288 0.04 -9.20 -14.61
N LEU A 289 0.23 -8.63 -13.41
CA LEU A 289 -0.47 -9.04 -12.19
C LEU A 289 -1.69 -8.14 -11.97
N LEU A 290 -2.88 -8.62 -12.32
CA LEU A 290 -4.14 -7.86 -12.28
C LEU A 290 -4.77 -7.88 -10.88
N ALA A 291 -4.01 -7.50 -9.87
CA ALA A 291 -4.48 -7.37 -8.51
C ALA A 291 -5.50 -6.23 -8.38
N MET A 292 -6.61 -6.47 -7.66
CA MET A 292 -7.70 -5.50 -7.47
C MET A 292 -8.37 -5.05 -8.78
N VAL A 293 -8.36 -5.89 -9.80
CA VAL A 293 -9.06 -5.65 -11.07
C VAL A 293 -10.32 -6.52 -11.09
N GLU A 294 -11.43 -5.96 -11.53
CA GLU A 294 -12.70 -6.68 -11.63
C GLU A 294 -12.62 -7.81 -12.68
N PRO A 295 -13.26 -8.97 -12.44
CA PRO A 295 -13.17 -10.12 -13.35
C PRO A 295 -13.59 -9.82 -14.80
N ALA A 296 -14.55 -8.91 -15.00
CA ALA A 296 -14.99 -8.47 -16.32
C ALA A 296 -13.88 -7.70 -17.05
N ASP A 297 -13.15 -6.83 -16.33
CA ASP A 297 -12.04 -6.05 -16.88
C ASP A 297 -10.83 -6.91 -17.17
N VAL A 298 -10.57 -7.96 -16.34
CA VAL A 298 -9.55 -8.97 -16.64
C VAL A 298 -9.85 -9.69 -17.96
N SER A 299 -11.12 -10.04 -18.19
CA SER A 299 -11.54 -10.71 -19.43
C SER A 299 -11.40 -9.81 -20.65
N ARG A 300 -11.78 -8.54 -20.51
CA ARG A 300 -11.62 -7.52 -21.55
C ARG A 300 -10.13 -7.29 -21.86
N ALA A 301 -9.31 -7.12 -20.82
CA ALA A 301 -7.87 -6.92 -20.97
C ALA A 301 -7.20 -8.10 -21.71
N HIS A 302 -7.61 -9.32 -21.43
CA HIS A 302 -7.11 -10.50 -22.17
C HIS A 302 -7.43 -10.42 -23.67
N THR A 303 -8.68 -10.13 -24.03
CA THR A 303 -9.12 -10.03 -25.43
C THR A 303 -8.39 -8.92 -26.18
N ASP A 304 -8.33 -7.75 -25.58
CA ASP A 304 -7.76 -6.55 -26.20
C ASP A 304 -6.23 -6.63 -26.31
N LEU A 305 -5.56 -7.23 -25.30
CA LEU A 305 -4.12 -7.50 -25.37
C LEU A 305 -3.81 -8.52 -26.48
N GLN A 306 -4.57 -9.60 -26.59
CA GLN A 306 -4.36 -10.59 -27.64
C GLN A 306 -4.50 -9.98 -29.03
N ALA A 307 -5.50 -9.10 -29.23
CA ALA A 307 -5.70 -8.39 -30.49
C ALA A 307 -4.59 -7.37 -30.79
N ALA A 308 -4.21 -6.57 -29.77
CA ALA A 308 -3.24 -5.48 -29.94
C ALA A 308 -1.78 -5.97 -30.06
N LEU A 309 -1.46 -7.13 -29.49
CA LEU A 309 -0.09 -7.64 -29.40
C LEU A 309 0.20 -8.80 -30.37
N SER A 310 -0.71 -9.15 -31.29
CA SER A 310 -0.42 -10.15 -32.30
C SER A 310 0.90 -9.84 -33.05
N PRO A 311 1.79 -10.82 -33.29
CA PRO A 311 1.63 -12.28 -33.11
C PRO A 311 2.01 -12.83 -31.72
N LEU A 312 2.20 -11.98 -30.69
CA LEU A 312 2.46 -12.45 -29.33
C LEU A 312 1.28 -13.26 -28.78
N THR A 313 1.56 -14.26 -27.95
CA THR A 313 0.52 -15.05 -27.28
C THR A 313 0.22 -14.45 -25.92
N VAL A 314 -1.08 -14.23 -25.64
CA VAL A 314 -1.56 -13.79 -24.34
C VAL A 314 -2.32 -14.94 -23.68
N THR A 315 -1.87 -15.37 -22.50
CA THR A 315 -2.54 -16.42 -21.71
C THR A 315 -3.05 -15.85 -20.40
N ARG A 316 -4.22 -16.31 -19.97
CA ARG A 316 -4.84 -15.93 -18.71
C ARG A 316 -4.70 -17.05 -17.69
N GLN A 317 -4.28 -16.70 -16.47
CA GLN A 317 -4.18 -17.61 -15.34
C GLN A 317 -4.60 -16.90 -14.05
N ALA A 318 -4.73 -17.65 -12.96
CA ALA A 318 -4.90 -17.12 -11.62
C ALA A 318 -3.88 -17.80 -10.71
N LEU A 319 -2.90 -17.02 -10.23
CA LEU A 319 -1.80 -17.54 -9.43
C LEU A 319 -2.06 -17.33 -7.94
N ALA A 320 -2.01 -18.41 -7.16
CA ALA A 320 -1.94 -18.35 -5.70
C ALA A 320 -0.58 -17.76 -5.25
N LEU A 321 -0.46 -17.39 -3.99
CA LEU A 321 0.77 -16.79 -3.44
C LEU A 321 2.02 -17.65 -3.72
N ASP A 322 1.91 -18.96 -3.64
CA ASP A 322 3.02 -19.86 -3.95
C ASP A 322 3.39 -19.83 -5.44
N GLY A 323 2.39 -19.75 -6.33
CA GLY A 323 2.61 -19.57 -7.76
C GLY A 323 3.31 -18.23 -8.07
N LEU A 324 2.95 -17.15 -7.37
CA LEU A 324 3.64 -15.86 -7.48
C LEU A 324 5.10 -15.96 -7.01
N ALA A 325 5.35 -16.69 -5.93
CA ALA A 325 6.71 -16.90 -5.42
C ALA A 325 7.59 -17.68 -6.41
N HIS A 326 7.01 -18.55 -7.25
CA HIS A 326 7.73 -19.26 -8.32
C HIS A 326 8.17 -18.37 -9.48
N LEU A 327 7.59 -17.17 -9.64
CA LEU A 327 8.10 -16.17 -10.58
C LEU A 327 9.48 -15.62 -10.15
N GLY A 328 9.97 -16.02 -8.98
CA GLY A 328 11.20 -15.55 -8.34
C GLY A 328 10.96 -14.29 -7.49
N PRO A 329 12.00 -13.76 -6.85
CA PRO A 329 11.89 -12.52 -6.09
C PRO A 329 11.35 -11.39 -6.95
N LEU A 330 10.28 -10.72 -6.49
CA LEU A 330 9.64 -9.64 -7.24
C LEU A 330 10.34 -8.28 -7.04
N ALA A 331 11.29 -8.19 -6.11
CA ALA A 331 12.05 -6.97 -5.87
C ALA A 331 12.71 -6.43 -7.14
N GLY A 332 12.49 -5.16 -7.44
CA GLY A 332 13.03 -4.49 -8.64
C GLY A 332 12.53 -5.03 -9.99
N ARG A 333 11.57 -5.98 -9.98
CA ARG A 333 10.99 -6.58 -11.19
C ARG A 333 9.55 -6.09 -11.47
N LEU A 334 8.96 -5.37 -10.53
CA LEU A 334 7.66 -4.73 -10.71
C LEU A 334 7.89 -3.38 -11.38
N ASP A 335 8.14 -3.40 -12.69
CA ASP A 335 8.40 -2.19 -13.45
C ASP A 335 7.16 -1.26 -13.42
N HIS A 336 7.41 -0.03 -13.04
CA HIS A 336 6.52 1.08 -13.31
C HIS A 336 6.90 1.68 -14.67
N PRO A 337 5.95 2.05 -15.53
CA PRO A 337 6.30 2.88 -16.67
C PRO A 337 7.05 4.10 -16.15
N ALA A 338 8.29 4.27 -16.62
CA ALA A 338 9.12 5.39 -16.24
C ALA A 338 8.31 6.68 -16.43
N THR A 339 8.23 7.49 -15.38
CA THR A 339 7.77 8.88 -15.48
C THR A 339 8.60 9.55 -16.59
N PRO A 340 7.99 10.07 -17.66
CA PRO A 340 8.76 10.80 -18.66
C PRO A 340 9.27 12.10 -18.00
N GLY A 341 10.57 12.21 -17.76
CA GLY A 341 11.19 13.46 -17.43
C GLY A 341 12.11 13.48 -16.21
N THR A 342 13.28 12.86 -16.30
CA THR A 342 14.50 13.43 -15.73
C THR A 342 15.66 13.01 -16.66
N ALA A 343 15.65 13.57 -17.89
CA ALA A 343 16.85 13.72 -18.68
C ALA A 343 17.13 15.22 -18.73
N GLY A 344 18.21 15.66 -18.08
CA GLY A 344 18.67 17.04 -18.08
C GLY A 344 19.65 17.25 -16.97
#